data_c2b0b1ef073bb5bb5b460c79d60b0af5
#
_entry.id   c2b0b1ef073bb5bb5b460c79d60b0af5
#
_cell.length_a   1.000
_cell.length_b   1.000
_cell.length_c   1.000
_cell.angle_alpha   90.00
_cell.angle_beta   90.00
_cell.angle_gamma   90.00
#
_symmetry.space_group_name_H-M   'P 1'
#
loop_
_entity.id
_entity.type
_entity.pdbx_description
1 polymer ?
#
loop_
_entity_poly.entity_id
_entity_poly.type
_entity_poly.pdbx_seq_one_letter_code
_entity_poly.pdbx_strand_id
1 'polypeptide(L)'
;WFKNGEETELPEGFYSSEYFVDQMIAFMEEDSDQDTPFFSYLSFQAQHIPLQAPPEFINKYLTTYTAGWDVLREQRKQQAVAKGIFPPDKDIVDSLSQFDSWAKVGEEEKKMLVKSMAVFAGMLDAMDYHIGRFITYLKEEGLYDNTIFIVTADNGPEGNDPYDHQAWRDWFETTIYDRDYETLGDHDSYVFIGTEFAQATASPSHLFKFHMSEGGLRVPLIISCLLYTSDAADDCVC
;
A
#
# COMPACT_ATOMS: atom_id res chain seq x y z
N TRP A 1 10.56 14.98 -13.55
CA TRP A 1 10.78 14.99 -12.09
C TRP A 1 11.47 16.28 -11.68
N PHE A 2 11.33 16.66 -10.41
CA PHE A 2 11.94 17.86 -9.87
C PHE A 2 12.64 17.55 -8.55
N LYS A 3 13.84 18.08 -8.38
CA LYS A 3 14.58 18.05 -7.11
C LYS A 3 14.95 19.51 -6.75
N ASN A 4 14.53 19.97 -5.57
CA ASN A 4 14.76 21.35 -5.11
C ASN A 4 14.24 22.43 -6.10
N GLY A 5 13.15 22.13 -6.83
CA GLY A 5 12.58 23.04 -7.82
C GLY A 5 13.23 23.01 -9.21
N GLU A 6 14.28 22.23 -9.41
CA GLU A 6 14.96 22.05 -10.69
C GLU A 6 14.56 20.72 -11.32
N GLU A 7 14.41 20.71 -12.66
CA GLU A 7 14.12 19.49 -13.41
C GLU A 7 15.29 18.51 -13.30
N THR A 8 15.00 17.24 -13.07
CA THR A 8 15.99 16.18 -12.92
C THR A 8 15.54 14.91 -13.62
N GLU A 9 16.49 14.14 -14.11
CA GLU A 9 16.26 12.80 -14.63
C GLU A 9 16.29 11.76 -13.50
N LEU A 10 15.50 10.69 -13.66
CA LEU A 10 15.53 9.58 -12.73
C LEU A 10 16.76 8.71 -12.99
N PRO A 11 17.37 8.13 -11.94
CA PRO A 11 18.47 7.20 -12.10
C PRO A 11 18.02 5.92 -12.79
N GLU A 12 18.95 5.21 -13.41
CA GLU A 12 18.73 3.84 -13.89
C GLU A 12 18.33 2.94 -12.71
N GLY A 13 17.33 2.07 -12.92
CA GLY A 13 16.81 1.20 -11.87
C GLY A 13 15.95 1.90 -10.82
N PHE A 14 15.44 3.10 -11.12
CA PHE A 14 14.59 3.85 -10.20
C PHE A 14 13.42 3.02 -9.66
N TYR A 15 13.31 3.00 -8.33
CA TYR A 15 12.12 2.53 -7.61
C TYR A 15 11.71 3.60 -6.57
N SER A 16 10.47 4.08 -6.65
CA SER A 16 10.06 5.30 -5.91
C SER A 16 10.23 5.21 -4.40
N SER A 17 9.84 4.07 -3.79
CA SER A 17 9.93 3.91 -2.33
C SER A 17 11.37 3.91 -1.82
N GLU A 18 12.30 3.33 -2.59
CA GLU A 18 13.74 3.37 -2.31
C GLU A 18 14.28 4.78 -2.46
N TYR A 19 14.06 5.35 -3.65
CA TYR A 19 14.62 6.65 -4.00
C TYR A 19 14.16 7.78 -3.09
N PHE A 20 12.88 7.79 -2.68
CA PHE A 20 12.37 8.83 -1.77
C PHE A 20 13.02 8.76 -0.38
N VAL A 21 13.28 7.55 0.11
CA VAL A 21 14.01 7.37 1.37
C VAL A 21 15.48 7.79 1.23
N ASP A 22 16.13 7.42 0.11
CA ASP A 22 17.52 7.83 -0.14
C ASP A 22 17.65 9.35 -0.24
N GLN A 23 16.71 10.01 -0.93
CA GLN A 23 16.72 11.47 -1.01
C GLN A 23 16.40 12.13 0.34
N MET A 24 15.53 11.55 1.16
CA MET A 24 15.24 12.07 2.50
C MET A 24 16.47 12.00 3.39
N ILE A 25 17.18 10.87 3.40
CA ILE A 25 18.44 10.71 4.14
C ILE A 25 19.47 11.75 3.64
N ALA A 26 19.66 11.86 2.33
CA ALA A 26 20.60 12.83 1.75
C ALA A 26 20.26 14.28 2.13
N PHE A 27 19.00 14.68 2.14
CA PHE A 27 18.59 16.02 2.57
C PHE A 27 18.87 16.27 4.06
N MET A 28 18.70 15.26 4.90
CA MET A 28 19.02 15.38 6.33
C MET A 28 20.52 15.44 6.58
N GLU A 29 21.35 14.75 5.77
CA GLU A 29 22.80 14.83 5.82
C GLU A 29 23.34 16.18 5.34
N GLU A 30 22.70 16.79 4.34
CA GLU A 30 23.04 18.13 3.85
C GLU A 30 22.74 19.23 4.90
N ASP A 31 21.66 19.05 5.68
CA ASP A 31 21.29 19.96 6.77
C ASP A 31 21.93 19.51 8.09
N SER A 32 23.18 19.85 8.25
CA SER A 32 24.00 19.39 9.38
C SER A 32 23.72 20.10 10.73
N ASP A 33 22.72 20.98 10.81
CA ASP A 33 22.34 21.66 12.06
C ASP A 33 21.45 20.75 12.92
N GLN A 34 22.06 19.88 13.69
CA GLN A 34 21.38 18.94 14.60
C GLN A 34 20.63 19.60 15.77
N ASP A 35 20.85 20.90 16.01
CA ASP A 35 20.14 21.64 17.07
C ASP A 35 18.78 22.15 16.62
N THR A 36 18.50 22.15 15.31
CA THR A 36 17.22 22.57 14.74
C THR A 36 16.27 21.38 14.54
N PRO A 37 15.01 21.42 15.06
CA PRO A 37 14.04 20.37 14.80
C PRO A 37 13.73 20.23 13.31
N PHE A 38 13.64 19.00 12.81
CA PHE A 38 13.27 18.73 11.43
C PHE A 38 11.78 18.36 11.30
N PHE A 39 11.21 18.57 10.11
CA PHE A 39 9.94 18.04 9.67
C PHE A 39 10.12 17.32 8.33
N SER A 40 9.91 16.02 8.31
CA SER A 40 10.03 15.19 7.11
C SER A 40 8.66 14.67 6.68
N TYR A 41 8.33 14.80 5.39
CA TYR A 41 7.10 14.29 4.79
C TYR A 41 7.46 13.38 3.61
N LEU A 42 7.32 12.05 3.80
CA LEU A 42 7.54 11.04 2.79
C LEU A 42 6.21 10.65 2.16
N SER A 43 5.92 11.18 0.98
CA SER A 43 4.71 10.89 0.22
C SER A 43 4.99 9.73 -0.75
N PHE A 44 4.82 8.51 -0.25
CA PHE A 44 5.00 7.31 -1.07
C PHE A 44 3.92 7.18 -2.15
N GLN A 45 4.32 6.70 -3.33
CA GLN A 45 3.38 6.29 -4.39
C GLN A 45 2.78 4.90 -4.15
N ALA A 46 3.41 4.10 -3.29
CA ALA A 46 2.87 2.82 -2.85
C ALA A 46 1.60 3.05 -2.00
N GLN A 47 0.52 2.38 -2.28
CA GLN A 47 0.22 1.31 -3.23
C GLN A 47 -0.72 1.78 -4.36
N HIS A 48 -0.43 2.88 -5.00
CA HIS A 48 -1.24 3.38 -6.12
C HIS A 48 -0.91 2.64 -7.42
N ILE A 49 -1.92 2.46 -8.28
CA ILE A 49 -1.72 1.90 -9.63
C ILE A 49 -0.91 2.88 -10.51
N PRO A 50 -0.07 2.35 -11.45
CA PRO A 50 0.26 0.94 -11.68
C PRO A 50 1.03 0.33 -10.53
N LEU A 51 0.66 -0.90 -10.12
CA LEU A 51 1.37 -1.59 -9.05
C LEU A 51 2.66 -2.20 -9.60
N GLN A 52 3.78 -1.86 -9.01
CA GLN A 52 5.11 -2.30 -9.41
C GLN A 52 5.97 -2.48 -8.16
N ALA A 53 6.73 -3.57 -8.10
CA ALA A 53 7.64 -3.81 -6.98
C ALA A 53 8.85 -4.66 -7.42
N PRO A 54 9.99 -4.55 -6.74
CA PRO A 54 11.13 -5.43 -7.01
C PRO A 54 10.77 -6.91 -6.78
N PRO A 55 11.27 -7.83 -7.64
CA PRO A 55 10.89 -9.24 -7.60
C PRO A 55 11.10 -9.94 -6.26
N GLU A 56 12.11 -9.56 -5.50
CA GLU A 56 12.41 -10.12 -4.18
C GLU A 56 11.29 -9.89 -3.16
N PHE A 57 10.51 -8.82 -3.32
CA PHE A 57 9.34 -8.55 -2.49
C PHE A 57 8.10 -9.28 -3.03
N ILE A 58 7.88 -9.30 -4.35
CA ILE A 58 6.74 -9.98 -4.97
C ILE A 58 6.76 -11.48 -4.69
N ASN A 59 7.93 -12.11 -4.82
CA ASN A 59 8.10 -13.56 -4.72
C ASN A 59 7.69 -14.14 -3.36
N LYS A 60 7.70 -13.32 -2.30
CA LYS A 60 7.25 -13.71 -0.96
C LYS A 60 5.75 -14.04 -0.91
N TYR A 61 4.95 -13.49 -1.84
CA TYR A 61 3.49 -13.49 -1.78
C TYR A 61 2.80 -14.29 -2.89
N LEU A 62 3.54 -14.92 -3.81
CA LEU A 62 2.99 -15.61 -4.98
C LEU A 62 1.94 -16.69 -4.66
N THR A 63 1.95 -17.24 -3.45
CA THR A 63 0.99 -18.27 -3.02
C THR A 63 0.00 -17.80 -1.97
N THR A 64 0.15 -16.58 -1.46
CA THR A 64 -0.60 -16.07 -0.30
C THR A 64 -2.09 -15.90 -0.58
N TYR A 65 -2.44 -15.49 -1.81
CA TYR A 65 -3.80 -15.09 -2.17
C TYR A 65 -4.55 -16.13 -3.02
N THR A 66 -4.04 -17.35 -3.11
CA THR A 66 -4.62 -18.43 -3.93
C THR A 66 -6.04 -18.84 -3.51
N ALA A 67 -6.39 -18.64 -2.24
CA ALA A 67 -7.73 -18.90 -1.73
C ALA A 67 -8.77 -17.83 -2.16
N GLY A 68 -8.32 -16.71 -2.74
CA GLY A 68 -9.14 -15.66 -3.30
C GLY A 68 -9.74 -14.69 -2.28
N TRP A 69 -10.53 -13.77 -2.80
CA TRP A 69 -11.05 -12.63 -2.02
C TRP A 69 -12.12 -13.01 -1.01
N ASP A 70 -12.93 -14.02 -1.25
CA ASP A 70 -13.97 -14.44 -0.30
C ASP A 70 -13.35 -14.91 1.03
N VAL A 71 -12.28 -15.73 0.93
CA VAL A 71 -11.52 -16.21 2.09
C VAL A 71 -10.74 -15.08 2.74
N LEU A 72 -10.11 -14.21 1.94
CA LEU A 72 -9.35 -13.07 2.46
C LEU A 72 -10.23 -12.12 3.28
N ARG A 73 -11.44 -11.81 2.83
CA ARG A 73 -12.41 -10.98 3.58
C ARG A 73 -12.68 -11.53 4.96
N GLU A 74 -13.01 -12.81 5.04
CA GLU A 74 -13.33 -13.47 6.31
C GLU A 74 -12.12 -13.52 7.25
N GLN A 75 -10.94 -13.86 6.73
CA GLN A 75 -9.70 -13.86 7.51
C GLN A 75 -9.38 -12.49 8.10
N ARG A 76 -9.54 -11.41 7.31
CA ARG A 76 -9.31 -10.04 7.79
C ARG A 76 -10.32 -9.63 8.86
N LYS A 77 -11.61 -9.99 8.72
CA LYS A 77 -12.62 -9.79 9.77
C LYS A 77 -12.19 -10.48 11.07
N GLN A 78 -11.85 -11.77 10.99
CA GLN A 78 -11.46 -12.55 12.16
C GLN A 78 -10.24 -11.94 12.87
N GLN A 79 -9.24 -11.49 12.11
CA GLN A 79 -8.08 -10.82 12.68
C GLN A 79 -8.42 -9.46 13.29
N ALA A 80 -9.30 -8.68 12.66
CA ALA A 80 -9.75 -7.40 13.21
C ALA A 80 -10.52 -7.58 14.53
N VAL A 81 -11.36 -8.62 14.62
CA VAL A 81 -12.04 -9.01 15.87
C VAL A 81 -11.03 -9.44 16.93
N ALA A 82 -10.08 -10.30 16.59
CA ALA A 82 -9.06 -10.77 17.52
C ALA A 82 -8.18 -9.64 18.08
N LYS A 83 -8.02 -8.56 17.33
CA LYS A 83 -7.27 -7.35 17.74
C LYS A 83 -8.15 -6.29 18.41
N GLY A 84 -9.44 -6.54 18.59
CA GLY A 84 -10.38 -5.56 19.17
C GLY A 84 -10.74 -4.37 18.27
N ILE A 85 -10.36 -4.43 16.98
CA ILE A 85 -10.61 -3.35 16.01
C ILE A 85 -12.05 -3.42 15.46
N PHE A 86 -12.65 -4.62 15.44
CA PHE A 86 -14.00 -4.84 14.92
C PHE A 86 -14.83 -5.62 15.94
N PRO A 87 -16.10 -5.24 16.17
CA PRO A 87 -16.98 -5.92 17.13
C PRO A 87 -17.25 -7.39 16.73
N PRO A 88 -17.18 -8.35 17.67
CA PRO A 88 -17.35 -9.76 17.35
C PRO A 88 -18.79 -10.14 16.96
N ASP A 89 -19.77 -9.35 17.40
CA ASP A 89 -21.21 -9.55 17.15
C ASP A 89 -21.72 -8.89 15.86
N LYS A 90 -20.83 -8.27 15.09
CA LYS A 90 -21.16 -7.65 13.81
C LYS A 90 -20.73 -8.52 12.64
N ASP A 91 -21.60 -8.60 11.66
CA ASP A 91 -21.26 -9.18 10.37
C ASP A 91 -20.63 -8.12 9.46
N ILE A 92 -19.71 -8.57 8.59
CA ILE A 92 -19.29 -7.74 7.48
C ILE A 92 -20.49 -7.59 6.53
N VAL A 93 -20.63 -6.38 5.99
CA VAL A 93 -21.66 -6.14 4.98
C VAL A 93 -21.43 -7.09 3.80
N ASP A 94 -22.49 -7.71 3.32
CA ASP A 94 -22.44 -8.58 2.15
C ASP A 94 -21.80 -7.86 0.98
N SER A 95 -21.12 -8.62 0.14
CA SER A 95 -20.61 -8.10 -1.13
C SER A 95 -21.77 -7.55 -1.93
N LEU A 96 -21.54 -6.44 -2.60
CA LEU A 96 -22.54 -5.96 -3.57
C LEU A 96 -22.82 -7.08 -4.58
N SER A 97 -24.08 -7.19 -5.02
CA SER A 97 -24.53 -8.25 -5.94
C SER A 97 -23.79 -8.25 -7.29
N GLN A 98 -23.10 -7.16 -7.60
CA GLN A 98 -22.25 -7.01 -8.79
C GLN A 98 -20.87 -7.67 -8.64
N PHE A 99 -20.43 -8.02 -7.41
CA PHE A 99 -19.14 -8.68 -7.19
C PHE A 99 -19.30 -10.18 -7.36
N ASP A 100 -18.45 -10.75 -8.20
CA ASP A 100 -18.45 -12.18 -8.43
C ASP A 100 -17.75 -12.94 -7.30
N SER A 101 -18.20 -14.18 -7.07
CA SER A 101 -17.51 -15.09 -6.16
C SER A 101 -16.24 -15.62 -6.83
N TRP A 102 -15.16 -15.77 -6.07
CA TRP A 102 -13.91 -16.39 -6.51
C TRP A 102 -14.10 -17.72 -7.23
N ALA A 103 -15.09 -18.50 -6.82
CA ALA A 103 -15.41 -19.80 -7.43
C ALA A 103 -15.81 -19.71 -8.91
N LYS A 104 -16.27 -18.54 -9.38
CA LYS A 104 -16.69 -18.33 -10.77
C LYS A 104 -15.57 -17.88 -11.69
N VAL A 105 -14.44 -17.45 -11.13
CA VAL A 105 -13.29 -16.94 -11.89
C VAL A 105 -12.59 -18.11 -12.61
N GLY A 106 -12.22 -17.91 -13.86
CA GLY A 106 -11.45 -18.90 -14.65
C GLY A 106 -10.03 -19.09 -14.11
N GLU A 107 -9.44 -20.27 -14.32
CA GLU A 107 -8.13 -20.61 -13.74
C GLU A 107 -6.99 -19.70 -14.22
N GLU A 108 -6.99 -19.30 -15.48
CA GLU A 108 -5.95 -18.38 -16.00
C GLU A 108 -6.10 -16.98 -15.40
N GLU A 109 -7.33 -16.51 -15.26
CA GLU A 109 -7.61 -15.23 -14.61
C GLU A 109 -7.25 -15.26 -13.12
N LYS A 110 -7.53 -16.34 -12.42
CA LYS A 110 -7.09 -16.54 -11.03
C LYS A 110 -5.58 -16.40 -10.87
N LYS A 111 -4.80 -16.96 -11.77
CA LYS A 111 -3.33 -16.82 -11.75
C LYS A 111 -2.90 -15.37 -11.86
N MET A 112 -3.51 -14.63 -12.80
CA MET A 112 -3.22 -13.20 -12.99
C MET A 112 -3.57 -12.38 -11.73
N LEU A 113 -4.75 -12.58 -11.18
CA LEU A 113 -5.25 -11.89 -9.99
C LEU A 113 -4.42 -12.21 -8.74
N VAL A 114 -4.02 -13.47 -8.56
CA VAL A 114 -3.13 -13.89 -7.46
C VAL A 114 -1.77 -13.20 -7.57
N LYS A 115 -1.19 -13.15 -8.77
CA LYS A 115 0.09 -12.44 -8.99
C LYS A 115 -0.09 -10.94 -8.81
N SER A 116 -1.18 -10.34 -9.27
CA SER A 116 -1.49 -8.92 -9.03
C SER A 116 -1.55 -8.59 -7.53
N MET A 117 -2.18 -9.46 -6.74
CA MET A 117 -2.17 -9.32 -5.28
C MET A 117 -0.79 -9.54 -4.65
N ALA A 118 0.03 -10.40 -5.23
CA ALA A 118 1.42 -10.57 -4.77
C ALA A 118 2.26 -9.30 -5.06
N VAL A 119 2.05 -8.65 -6.21
CA VAL A 119 2.67 -7.36 -6.53
C VAL A 119 2.20 -6.28 -5.55
N PHE A 120 0.89 -6.19 -5.28
CA PHE A 120 0.33 -5.24 -4.31
C PHE A 120 0.94 -5.41 -2.92
N ALA A 121 1.06 -6.66 -2.43
CA ALA A 121 1.69 -6.94 -1.14
C ALA A 121 3.19 -6.68 -1.17
N GLY A 122 3.88 -7.04 -2.26
CA GLY A 122 5.30 -6.77 -2.45
C GLY A 122 5.63 -5.28 -2.46
N MET A 123 4.74 -4.45 -3.05
CA MET A 123 4.90 -3.00 -3.04
C MET A 123 4.81 -2.41 -1.62
N LEU A 124 3.90 -2.95 -0.77
CA LEU A 124 3.81 -2.57 0.64
C LEU A 124 5.03 -3.03 1.45
N ASP A 125 5.46 -4.28 1.23
CA ASP A 125 6.64 -4.86 1.90
C ASP A 125 7.92 -4.09 1.55
N ALA A 126 8.09 -3.68 0.29
CA ALA A 126 9.20 -2.82 -0.13
C ALA A 126 9.15 -1.45 0.55
N MET A 127 7.97 -0.82 0.63
CA MET A 127 7.80 0.45 1.32
C MET A 127 8.18 0.33 2.81
N ASP A 128 7.69 -0.72 3.50
CA ASP A 128 8.01 -0.99 4.91
C ASP A 128 9.50 -1.21 5.11
N TYR A 129 10.15 -1.96 4.23
CA TYR A 129 11.61 -2.18 4.25
C TYR A 129 12.38 -0.85 4.16
N HIS A 130 12.00 0.03 3.23
CA HIS A 130 12.68 1.31 3.06
C HIS A 130 12.39 2.29 4.20
N ILE A 131 11.17 2.28 4.79
CA ILE A 131 10.89 3.00 6.05
C ILE A 131 11.81 2.48 7.16
N GLY A 132 12.03 1.17 7.24
CA GLY A 132 12.98 0.56 8.19
C GLY A 132 14.42 1.06 8.00
N ARG A 133 14.87 1.31 6.77
CA ARG A 133 16.17 1.94 6.48
C ARG A 133 16.24 3.37 7.03
N PHE A 134 15.19 4.17 6.83
CA PHE A 134 15.12 5.53 7.38
C PHE A 134 15.13 5.53 8.92
N ILE A 135 14.38 4.62 9.55
CA ILE A 135 14.41 4.45 11.01
C ILE A 135 15.81 4.06 11.51
N THR A 136 16.51 3.20 10.77
CA THR A 136 17.89 2.82 11.11
C THR A 136 18.83 4.03 11.07
N TYR A 137 18.77 4.82 10.01
CA TYR A 137 19.50 6.08 9.90
C TYR A 137 19.24 7.01 11.10
N LEU A 138 17.96 7.24 11.45
CA LEU A 138 17.63 8.09 12.61
C LEU A 138 18.15 7.55 13.94
N LYS A 139 18.27 6.22 14.09
CA LYS A 139 18.89 5.60 15.28
C LYS A 139 20.40 5.81 15.32
N GLU A 140 21.06 5.68 14.18
CA GLU A 140 22.51 5.90 14.05
C GLU A 140 22.90 7.35 14.33
N GLU A 141 22.05 8.30 13.91
CA GLU A 141 22.22 9.74 14.18
C GLU A 141 21.72 10.17 15.58
N GLY A 142 21.16 9.27 16.38
CA GLY A 142 20.65 9.58 17.72
C GLY A 142 19.36 10.42 17.73
N LEU A 143 18.65 10.50 16.62
CA LEU A 143 17.43 11.30 16.44
C LEU A 143 16.14 10.52 16.74
N TYR A 144 16.19 9.18 16.68
CA TYR A 144 15.02 8.31 16.76
C TYR A 144 14.19 8.49 18.03
N ASP A 145 14.83 8.59 19.18
CA ASP A 145 14.14 8.64 20.48
C ASP A 145 13.33 9.92 20.67
N ASN A 146 13.69 11.00 19.95
CA ASN A 146 13.00 12.29 19.98
C ASN A 146 12.22 12.58 18.67
N THR A 147 11.83 11.54 17.96
CA THR A 147 11.06 11.66 16.69
C THR A 147 9.68 11.10 16.86
N ILE A 148 8.67 11.84 16.41
CA ILE A 148 7.29 11.38 16.29
C ILE A 148 7.09 10.86 14.86
N PHE A 149 6.67 9.59 14.75
CA PHE A 149 6.31 8.98 13.48
C PHE A 149 4.79 8.98 13.32
N ILE A 150 4.31 9.47 12.18
CA ILE A 150 2.91 9.42 11.81
C ILE A 150 2.83 8.70 10.46
N VAL A 151 2.14 7.55 10.42
CA VAL A 151 1.91 6.80 9.18
C VAL A 151 0.42 6.70 8.93
N THR A 152 0.00 7.12 7.75
CA THR A 152 -1.41 7.09 7.34
C THR A 152 -1.51 6.88 5.83
N ALA A 153 -2.71 6.61 5.33
CA ALA A 153 -3.03 6.62 3.90
C ALA A 153 -4.01 7.77 3.60
N ASP A 154 -4.08 8.20 2.36
CA ASP A 154 -4.97 9.26 1.91
C ASP A 154 -6.40 8.76 1.62
N ASN A 155 -6.55 7.49 1.23
CA ASN A 155 -7.83 6.82 0.96
C ASN A 155 -7.71 5.29 1.11
N GLY A 156 -8.85 4.62 0.98
CA GLY A 156 -8.91 3.16 0.94
C GLY A 156 -8.32 2.57 -0.35
N PRO A 157 -8.29 1.23 -0.46
CA PRO A 157 -7.72 0.54 -1.62
C PRO A 157 -8.35 0.96 -2.93
N GLU A 158 -7.56 0.98 -4.00
CA GLU A 158 -8.01 1.28 -5.36
C GLU A 158 -8.65 0.05 -5.99
N GLY A 159 -9.93 0.16 -6.36
CA GLY A 159 -10.70 -0.94 -6.95
C GLY A 159 -10.93 -0.83 -8.45
N ASN A 160 -10.34 0.15 -9.12
CA ASN A 160 -10.53 0.29 -10.56
C ASN A 160 -9.94 -0.88 -11.33
N ASP A 161 -10.71 -1.35 -12.31
CA ASP A 161 -10.22 -2.10 -13.45
C ASP A 161 -10.23 -1.17 -14.68
N PRO A 162 -9.06 -0.68 -15.11
CA PRO A 162 -9.02 0.22 -16.25
C PRO A 162 -9.51 -0.42 -17.55
N TYR A 163 -9.51 -1.75 -17.64
CA TYR A 163 -10.01 -2.48 -18.82
C TYR A 163 -11.53 -2.52 -18.92
N ASP A 164 -12.28 -2.12 -17.89
CA ASP A 164 -13.74 -2.00 -17.95
C ASP A 164 -14.20 -0.83 -18.83
N HIS A 165 -13.32 0.13 -19.12
CA HIS A 165 -13.63 1.30 -19.93
C HIS A 165 -12.91 1.27 -21.29
N GLN A 166 -13.64 1.38 -22.40
CA GLN A 166 -13.09 1.31 -23.76
C GLN A 166 -11.95 2.30 -24.00
N ALA A 167 -12.12 3.56 -23.53
CA ALA A 167 -11.08 4.58 -23.71
C ALA A 167 -9.75 4.23 -23.03
N TRP A 168 -9.80 3.55 -21.89
CA TRP A 168 -8.59 3.07 -21.22
C TRP A 168 -8.00 1.85 -21.91
N ARG A 169 -8.82 0.92 -22.42
CA ARG A 169 -8.35 -0.20 -23.24
C ARG A 169 -7.58 0.29 -24.47
N ASP A 170 -8.17 1.24 -25.21
CA ASP A 170 -7.54 1.81 -26.39
C ASP A 170 -6.20 2.48 -26.05
N TRP A 171 -6.12 3.12 -24.88
CA TRP A 171 -4.88 3.73 -24.41
C TRP A 171 -3.83 2.67 -24.05
N PHE A 172 -4.17 1.60 -23.35
CA PHE A 172 -3.25 0.51 -23.02
C PHE A 172 -2.71 -0.21 -24.24
N GLU A 173 -3.55 -0.44 -25.25
CA GLU A 173 -3.13 -1.06 -26.51
C GLU A 173 -2.11 -0.20 -27.30
N THR A 174 -2.01 1.08 -26.99
CA THR A 174 -1.11 2.03 -27.66
C THR A 174 0.07 2.48 -26.80
N THR A 175 0.16 2.01 -25.55
CA THR A 175 1.24 2.36 -24.62
C THR A 175 2.28 1.25 -24.50
N ILE A 176 3.35 1.55 -23.76
CA ILE A 176 4.42 0.58 -23.46
C ILE A 176 4.02 -0.47 -22.43
N TYR A 177 2.88 -0.31 -21.74
CA TYR A 177 2.47 -1.23 -20.70
C TYR A 177 1.96 -2.56 -21.24
N ASP A 178 2.39 -3.65 -20.62
CA ASP A 178 1.91 -4.98 -20.92
C ASP A 178 1.18 -5.63 -19.72
N ARG A 179 0.57 -6.79 -19.96
CA ARG A 179 -0.10 -7.64 -18.96
C ARG A 179 0.31 -9.10 -19.09
N ASP A 180 1.53 -9.36 -19.54
CA ASP A 180 2.03 -10.73 -19.52
C ASP A 180 2.26 -11.18 -18.06
N TYR A 181 1.87 -12.42 -17.77
CA TYR A 181 2.05 -12.99 -16.43
C TYR A 181 3.51 -12.91 -15.96
N GLU A 182 4.47 -13.14 -16.84
CA GLU A 182 5.89 -13.15 -16.47
C GLU A 182 6.39 -11.75 -16.06
N THR A 183 5.89 -10.71 -16.70
CA THR A 183 6.32 -9.32 -16.47
C THR A 183 5.45 -8.55 -15.46
N LEU A 184 4.36 -9.15 -14.95
CA LEU A 184 3.52 -8.47 -13.95
C LEU A 184 4.32 -8.04 -12.72
N GLY A 185 4.32 -6.74 -12.48
CA GLY A 185 5.04 -6.09 -11.39
C GLY A 185 6.34 -5.41 -11.81
N ASP A 186 6.82 -5.66 -13.04
CA ASP A 186 7.96 -4.96 -13.63
C ASP A 186 7.58 -3.53 -14.03
N HIS A 187 8.58 -2.69 -14.30
CA HIS A 187 8.39 -1.25 -14.54
C HIS A 187 7.53 -0.93 -15.78
N ASP A 188 7.48 -1.83 -16.77
CA ASP A 188 6.68 -1.68 -17.99
C ASP A 188 5.32 -2.39 -17.92
N SER A 189 4.96 -2.94 -16.76
CA SER A 189 3.66 -3.58 -16.55
C SER A 189 2.65 -2.63 -15.91
N TYR A 190 1.36 -2.82 -16.24
CA TYR A 190 0.27 -2.12 -15.57
C TYR A 190 -0.56 -3.11 -14.75
N VAL A 191 -0.35 -3.10 -13.45
CA VAL A 191 -1.00 -4.03 -12.53
C VAL A 191 -2.01 -3.29 -11.65
N PHE A 192 -3.13 -3.93 -11.39
CA PHE A 192 -4.19 -3.49 -10.47
C PHE A 192 -4.85 -4.72 -9.83
N ILE A 193 -5.56 -4.54 -8.71
CA ILE A 193 -6.15 -5.65 -7.95
C ILE A 193 -7.64 -5.89 -8.26
N GLY A 194 -8.31 -4.93 -8.90
CA GLY A 194 -9.74 -4.99 -9.18
C GLY A 194 -10.63 -4.78 -7.96
N THR A 195 -11.93 -4.71 -8.21
CA THR A 195 -12.96 -4.35 -7.22
C THR A 195 -13.09 -5.34 -6.07
N GLU A 196 -13.04 -6.64 -6.38
CA GLU A 196 -13.23 -7.71 -5.39
C GLU A 196 -12.07 -7.80 -4.41
N PHE A 197 -10.83 -7.74 -4.90
CA PHE A 197 -9.68 -7.70 -4.01
C PHE A 197 -9.56 -6.36 -3.28
N ALA A 198 -9.94 -5.23 -3.87
CA ALA A 198 -9.99 -3.95 -3.15
C ALA A 198 -10.98 -4.03 -1.98
N GLN A 199 -12.19 -4.59 -2.20
CA GLN A 199 -13.15 -4.85 -1.12
C GLN A 199 -12.59 -5.81 -0.08
N ALA A 200 -11.86 -6.84 -0.48
CA ALA A 200 -11.26 -7.79 0.45
C ALA A 200 -10.14 -7.14 1.28
N THR A 201 -9.33 -6.28 0.67
CA THR A 201 -8.27 -5.54 1.39
C THR A 201 -8.81 -4.48 2.34
N ALA A 202 -9.96 -3.86 2.04
CA ALA A 202 -10.63 -2.91 2.93
C ALA A 202 -11.36 -3.59 4.10
N SER A 203 -11.62 -4.90 4.05
CA SER A 203 -12.40 -5.63 5.06
C SER A 203 -11.79 -5.51 6.47
N PRO A 204 -12.63 -5.37 7.51
CA PRO A 204 -14.09 -5.55 7.54
C PRO A 204 -14.90 -4.33 7.06
N SER A 205 -14.27 -3.23 6.67
CA SER A 205 -14.94 -2.03 6.17
C SER A 205 -15.66 -2.29 4.84
N HIS A 206 -16.72 -1.53 4.57
CA HIS A 206 -17.51 -1.66 3.35
C HIS A 206 -16.96 -0.80 2.23
N LEU A 207 -16.87 -1.38 1.03
CA LEU A 207 -16.35 -0.76 -0.19
C LEU A 207 -14.87 -0.30 -0.07
N PHE A 208 -14.44 0.62 -0.93
CA PHE A 208 -13.06 1.00 -1.14
C PHE A 208 -13.00 2.43 -1.72
N LYS A 209 -11.84 2.90 -2.17
CA LYS A 209 -11.64 4.20 -2.81
C LYS A 209 -12.77 4.56 -3.79
N PHE A 210 -13.10 5.84 -3.93
CA PHE A 210 -14.23 6.44 -4.68
C PHE A 210 -15.60 6.31 -4.01
N HIS A 211 -15.75 5.54 -2.94
CA HIS A 211 -17.02 5.39 -2.23
C HIS A 211 -16.99 6.18 -0.92
N MET A 212 -18.08 6.90 -0.63
CA MET A 212 -18.31 7.55 0.67
C MET A 212 -18.77 6.51 1.70
N SER A 213 -17.89 5.56 1.98
CA SER A 213 -18.11 4.44 2.90
C SER A 213 -16.86 4.24 3.75
N GLU A 214 -16.93 3.42 4.80
CA GLU A 214 -15.79 3.20 5.69
C GLU A 214 -14.56 2.67 4.94
N GLY A 215 -14.72 1.77 3.97
CA GLY A 215 -13.60 1.23 3.20
C GLY A 215 -12.91 2.25 2.28
N GLY A 216 -13.61 3.33 1.92
CA GLY A 216 -13.04 4.43 1.15
C GLY A 216 -12.40 5.53 2.01
N LEU A 217 -12.96 5.80 3.19
CA LEU A 217 -12.65 6.97 4.01
C LEU A 217 -11.90 6.65 5.31
N ARG A 218 -12.15 5.48 5.91
CA ARG A 218 -11.55 5.08 7.17
C ARG A 218 -10.21 4.40 6.92
N VAL A 219 -9.17 5.19 6.91
CA VAL A 219 -7.80 4.74 6.70
C VAL A 219 -7.08 4.48 8.03
N PRO A 220 -6.04 3.63 8.05
CA PRO A 220 -5.23 3.44 9.24
C PRO A 220 -4.46 4.73 9.59
N LEU A 221 -4.32 4.99 10.88
CA LEU A 221 -3.45 6.01 11.43
C LEU A 221 -2.58 5.36 12.52
N ILE A 222 -1.28 5.43 12.36
CA ILE A 222 -0.30 4.95 13.34
C ILE A 222 0.49 6.16 13.80
N ILE A 223 0.54 6.37 15.12
CA ILE A 223 1.39 7.39 15.74
C ILE A 223 2.32 6.65 16.69
N SER A 224 3.62 6.88 16.55
CA SER A 224 4.64 6.27 17.40
C SER A 224 5.66 7.31 17.84
N CYS A 225 5.92 7.37 19.15
CA CYS A 225 6.98 8.17 19.75
C CYS A 225 7.40 7.52 21.06
N LEU A 226 8.70 7.29 21.28
CA LEU A 226 9.17 6.65 22.52
C LEU A 226 8.99 7.51 23.76
N LEU A 227 8.96 8.82 23.63
CA LEU A 227 8.78 9.75 24.75
C LEU A 227 7.34 9.75 25.31
N TYR A 228 6.36 9.27 24.54
CA TYR A 228 4.92 9.36 24.87
C TYR A 228 4.20 8.02 24.92
N THR A 229 4.90 6.89 24.83
CA THR A 229 4.29 5.55 24.74
C THR A 229 3.73 5.03 26.06
N SER A 230 4.01 5.65 27.19
CA SER A 230 3.59 5.12 28.50
C SER A 230 2.34 5.76 29.11
N ASP A 231 1.85 6.90 28.59
CA ASP A 231 0.82 7.67 29.30
C ASP A 231 -0.39 8.10 28.44
N ALA A 232 -0.24 8.17 27.10
CA ALA A 232 -1.31 8.68 26.24
C ALA A 232 -2.41 7.66 25.93
N ALA A 233 -2.18 6.37 26.16
CA ALA A 233 -3.14 5.31 25.90
C ALA A 233 -4.12 5.06 27.09
N ASP A 234 -3.76 5.48 28.29
CA ASP A 234 -4.58 5.30 29.49
C ASP A 234 -5.63 6.40 29.68
N ASP A 235 -5.48 7.55 29.02
CA ASP A 235 -6.38 8.71 29.16
C ASP A 235 -7.46 8.81 28.07
N CYS A 236 -7.48 7.95 27.07
CA CYS A 236 -8.56 7.89 26.07
C CYS A 236 -9.75 7.06 26.59
N VAL A 237 -10.43 7.56 27.60
CA VAL A 237 -11.82 7.20 27.91
C VAL A 237 -12.73 8.15 27.14
N CYS A 238 -13.17 7.76 25.94
CA CYS A 238 -14.31 8.34 25.25
C CYS A 238 -15.27 7.26 24.82
#